data_535780de738bc96a068937a711f15971
#
_entry.id   535780de738bc96a068937a711f15971
#
_cell.length_a   1.000
_cell.length_b   1.000
_cell.length_c   1.000
_cell.angle_alpha   90.00
_cell.angle_beta   90.00
_cell.angle_gamma   90.00
#
_symmetry.space_group_name_H-M   'P 1'
#
loop_
_entity.id
_entity.type
_entity.pdbx_description
1 polymer ?
#
loop_
_entity_poly.entity_id
_entity_poly.type
_entity_poly.pdbx_seq_one_letter_code
_entity_poly.pdbx_strand_id
1 'polypeptide(L)'
;EIEASNAEKKQKIIRIRVGNVLKRWLTDHYHDYHDPQLLSRLEAGIAEIQEQQLQGTLKKTIQEQQLHKNKIRDLMFSKEKPMPILPKGPTFDDWDVIEVARQLCLFQQTIYQSIHPKEALNQAWNKHKERAPNIIKMISFFNRISKWVSTQICIREDYKARVKLIMKFMMLTMQLRQYNNFDCMQAVLSGLNNSSVFRMKASWAKIQKDKLYSSWKQMADHITDTTNNSHNYRAAVTHADPPIIPYLGVYLTDLTFTEDGNSDYLRVQGGREDIINFEKMRRVAVVIKDICTYQQTPYNFERVPMIYDFFSGDLQYEDDNALFKRSRALEPPDSNNPGQVITPKKSKKSLSFRRVSLGVFSSKDKESDGESSPKGSPKGKDSPKTPKDKKDKDKDKKK
;
A
#
# COMPACT_ATOMS: atom_id res chain seq x y z
N GLU A 1 32.48 42.63 27.38
CA GLU A 1 32.51 42.73 25.90
C GLU A 1 32.82 41.38 25.22
N ILE A 2 33.82 40.59 25.68
CA ILE A 2 34.17 39.29 25.09
C ILE A 2 33.06 38.26 25.25
N GLU A 3 32.39 38.21 26.40
CA GLU A 3 31.24 37.28 26.61
C GLU A 3 30.00 37.61 25.77
N ALA A 4 29.70 38.88 25.61
CA ALA A 4 28.60 39.35 24.73
C ALA A 4 28.89 39.05 23.27
N SER A 5 30.13 39.24 22.79
CA SER A 5 30.56 38.84 21.42
C SER A 5 30.48 37.32 21.18
N ASN A 6 30.79 36.50 22.18
CA ASN A 6 30.67 35.05 22.08
C ASN A 6 29.24 34.59 22.10
N ALA A 7 28.33 35.20 22.85
CA ALA A 7 26.90 34.95 22.87
C ALA A 7 26.29 35.25 21.50
N GLU A 8 26.62 36.40 20.90
CA GLU A 8 26.14 36.79 19.58
C GLU A 8 26.61 35.85 18.48
N LYS A 9 27.88 35.43 18.51
CA LYS A 9 28.38 34.41 17.57
C LYS A 9 27.66 33.08 17.72
N LYS A 10 27.36 32.62 18.94
CA LYS A 10 26.58 31.40 19.18
C LYS A 10 25.15 31.53 18.63
N GLN A 11 24.47 32.66 18.86
CA GLN A 11 23.15 32.91 18.33
C GLN A 11 23.11 32.90 16.80
N LYS A 12 24.11 33.51 16.14
CA LYS A 12 24.25 33.48 14.69
C LYS A 12 24.39 32.06 14.15
N ILE A 13 25.21 31.22 14.78
CA ILE A 13 25.38 29.82 14.39
C ILE A 13 24.05 29.06 14.54
N ILE A 14 23.31 29.28 15.63
CA ILE A 14 22.01 28.64 15.85
C ILE A 14 21.03 29.05 14.76
N ARG A 15 20.91 30.33 14.42
CA ARG A 15 20.02 30.85 13.37
C ARG A 15 20.35 30.23 12.01
N ILE A 16 21.64 30.12 11.66
CA ILE A 16 22.06 29.46 10.40
C ILE A 16 21.66 27.98 10.39
N ARG A 17 21.84 27.25 11.50
CA ARG A 17 21.45 25.84 11.60
C ARG A 17 19.94 25.65 11.47
N VAL A 18 19.14 26.49 12.14
CA VAL A 18 17.68 26.50 12.02
C VAL A 18 17.26 26.79 10.58
N GLY A 19 17.89 27.78 9.95
CA GLY A 19 17.64 28.11 8.55
C GLY A 19 17.98 26.96 7.58
N ASN A 20 19.03 26.22 7.84
CA ASN A 20 19.38 25.03 7.04
C ASN A 20 18.35 23.89 7.22
N VAL A 21 17.83 23.69 8.43
CA VAL A 21 16.74 22.75 8.67
C VAL A 21 15.49 23.18 7.92
N LEU A 22 15.14 24.46 7.99
CA LEU A 22 14.00 25.04 7.31
C LEU A 22 14.13 24.94 5.77
N LYS A 23 15.32 25.22 5.23
CA LYS A 23 15.62 25.01 3.81
C LYS A 23 15.39 23.58 3.39
N ARG A 24 15.90 22.62 4.17
CA ARG A 24 15.73 21.20 3.88
C ARG A 24 14.27 20.80 3.94
N TRP A 25 13.52 21.29 4.92
CA TRP A 25 12.08 21.06 5.02
C TRP A 25 11.33 21.59 3.79
N LEU A 26 11.62 22.83 3.38
CA LEU A 26 11.07 23.42 2.16
C LEU A 26 11.45 22.62 0.89
N THR A 27 12.64 22.04 0.84
CA THR A 27 13.08 21.27 -0.33
C THR A 27 12.44 19.89 -0.37
N ASP A 28 12.41 19.18 0.78
CA ASP A 28 12.04 17.78 0.84
C ASP A 28 10.55 17.56 1.17
N HIS A 29 9.89 18.54 1.81
CA HIS A 29 8.53 18.43 2.35
C HIS A 29 7.67 19.67 2.04
N TYR A 30 7.81 20.24 0.85
CA TYR A 30 7.06 21.45 0.46
C TYR A 30 5.54 21.24 0.48
N HIS A 31 5.06 19.99 0.40
CA HIS A 31 3.65 19.66 0.53
C HIS A 31 3.02 20.08 1.88
N ASP A 32 3.80 20.18 2.95
CA ASP A 32 3.31 20.70 4.24
C ASP A 32 2.84 22.16 4.15
N TYR A 33 3.35 22.90 3.17
CA TYR A 33 3.04 24.32 2.93
C TYR A 33 1.97 24.50 1.83
N HIS A 34 1.19 23.46 1.51
CA HIS A 34 0.02 23.61 0.64
C HIS A 34 -1.14 24.34 1.36
N ASP A 35 -1.12 24.41 2.69
CA ASP A 35 -2.00 25.26 3.46
C ASP A 35 -1.54 26.73 3.31
N PRO A 36 -2.40 27.62 2.73
CA PRO A 36 -2.07 29.02 2.51
C PRO A 36 -1.75 29.79 3.81
N GLN A 37 -2.38 29.40 4.93
CA GLN A 37 -2.14 30.04 6.22
C GLN A 37 -0.74 29.70 6.75
N LEU A 38 -0.35 28.42 6.62
CA LEU A 38 0.97 27.99 7.05
C LEU A 38 2.07 28.60 6.17
N LEU A 39 1.86 28.66 4.85
CA LEU A 39 2.79 29.30 3.93
C LEU A 39 2.96 30.80 4.25
N SER A 40 1.87 31.54 4.47
CA SER A 40 1.91 32.95 4.83
C SER A 40 2.67 33.19 6.14
N ARG A 41 2.45 32.36 7.16
CA ARG A 41 3.19 32.42 8.42
C ARG A 41 4.68 32.14 8.25
N LEU A 42 5.03 31.20 7.38
CA LEU A 42 6.42 30.91 7.04
C LEU A 42 7.07 32.09 6.33
N GLU A 43 6.42 32.67 5.34
CA GLU A 43 6.92 33.83 4.59
C GLU A 43 7.13 35.04 5.51
N ALA A 44 6.19 35.28 6.44
CA ALA A 44 6.33 36.32 7.48
C ALA A 44 7.55 36.05 8.38
N GLY A 45 7.71 34.82 8.88
CA GLY A 45 8.87 34.45 9.70
C GLY A 45 10.19 34.56 8.95
N ILE A 46 10.23 34.22 7.64
CA ILE A 46 11.42 34.42 6.80
C ILE A 46 11.74 35.89 6.64
N ALA A 47 10.74 36.78 6.56
CA ALA A 47 10.94 38.21 6.44
C ALA A 47 11.63 38.82 7.67
N GLU A 48 11.47 38.20 8.85
CA GLU A 48 12.08 38.65 10.12
C GLU A 48 13.55 38.18 10.29
N ILE A 49 14.03 37.29 9.40
CA ILE A 49 15.42 36.79 9.49
C ILE A 49 16.41 37.94 9.18
N GLN A 50 17.31 38.20 10.11
CA GLN A 50 18.31 39.27 9.99
C GLN A 50 19.44 38.92 9.00
N GLU A 51 19.77 37.66 8.84
CA GLU A 51 20.82 37.17 7.93
C GLU A 51 20.32 37.20 6.47
N GLN A 52 20.62 38.31 5.75
CA GLN A 52 20.13 38.55 4.37
C GLN A 52 20.39 37.37 3.41
N GLN A 53 21.59 36.76 3.50
CA GLN A 53 21.94 35.62 2.65
C GLN A 53 21.06 34.39 2.92
N LEU A 54 20.73 34.11 4.19
CA LEU A 54 19.83 33.04 4.59
C LEU A 54 18.40 33.32 4.16
N GLN A 55 17.92 34.54 4.40
CA GLN A 55 16.61 35.00 3.98
C GLN A 55 16.41 34.87 2.45
N GLY A 56 17.42 35.36 1.67
CA GLY A 56 17.39 35.24 0.21
C GLY A 56 17.36 33.79 -0.28
N THR A 57 18.15 32.91 0.37
CA THR A 57 18.17 31.48 0.06
C THR A 57 16.81 30.82 0.28
N LEU A 58 16.16 31.09 1.42
CA LEU A 58 14.84 30.51 1.75
C LEU A 58 13.73 31.03 0.80
N LYS A 59 13.71 32.33 0.51
CA LYS A 59 12.78 32.91 -0.49
C LYS A 59 12.96 32.26 -1.88
N LYS A 60 14.21 32.11 -2.32
CA LYS A 60 14.52 31.45 -3.57
C LYS A 60 14.05 29.99 -3.59
N THR A 61 14.26 29.26 -2.50
CA THR A 61 13.79 27.88 -2.38
C THR A 61 12.26 27.78 -2.51
N ILE A 62 11.49 28.68 -1.88
CA ILE A 62 10.02 28.73 -2.03
C ILE A 62 9.66 28.97 -3.50
N GLN A 63 10.28 29.96 -4.15
CA GLN A 63 10.01 30.27 -5.55
C GLN A 63 10.34 29.09 -6.48
N GLU A 64 11.47 28.40 -6.24
CA GLU A 64 11.86 27.21 -7.02
C GLU A 64 10.82 26.08 -6.85
N GLN A 65 10.30 25.84 -5.66
CA GLN A 65 9.28 24.83 -5.41
C GLN A 65 7.92 25.20 -6.06
N GLN A 66 7.54 26.48 -6.00
CA GLN A 66 6.34 26.96 -6.67
C GLN A 66 6.47 26.86 -8.20
N LEU A 67 7.64 27.24 -8.74
CA LEU A 67 7.93 27.12 -10.18
C LEU A 67 7.94 25.66 -10.63
N HIS A 68 8.55 24.77 -9.85
CA HIS A 68 8.58 23.34 -10.15
C HIS A 68 7.16 22.76 -10.17
N LYS A 69 6.31 23.11 -9.21
CA LYS A 69 4.90 22.73 -9.19
C LYS A 69 4.15 23.22 -10.42
N ASN A 70 4.36 24.47 -10.82
CA ASN A 70 3.74 25.04 -12.00
C ASN A 70 4.25 24.36 -13.29
N LYS A 71 5.56 24.14 -13.40
CA LYS A 71 6.17 23.46 -14.53
C LYS A 71 5.66 22.01 -14.69
N ILE A 72 5.53 21.27 -13.59
CA ILE A 72 4.92 19.94 -13.63
C ILE A 72 3.49 20.06 -14.15
N ARG A 73 2.68 20.99 -13.59
CA ARG A 73 1.33 21.23 -14.06
C ARG A 73 1.29 21.55 -15.55
N ASP A 74 2.14 22.46 -16.04
CA ASP A 74 2.17 22.89 -17.44
C ASP A 74 2.63 21.75 -18.37
N LEU A 75 3.63 20.96 -17.98
CA LEU A 75 4.02 19.75 -18.70
C LEU A 75 2.90 18.71 -18.79
N MET A 76 2.03 18.65 -17.78
CA MET A 76 0.89 17.75 -17.76
C MET A 76 -0.25 18.24 -18.65
N PHE A 77 -0.47 19.55 -18.71
CA PHE A 77 -1.46 20.17 -19.60
C PHE A 77 -0.96 20.29 -21.05
N SER A 78 0.35 20.19 -21.30
CA SER A 78 0.92 20.27 -22.65
C SER A 78 0.90 18.95 -23.41
N LYS A 79 0.73 17.79 -22.74
CA LYS A 79 0.53 16.51 -23.43
C LYS A 79 -0.93 16.41 -23.86
N GLU A 80 -1.17 16.22 -25.14
CA GLU A 80 -2.50 15.90 -25.65
C GLU A 80 -3.09 14.73 -24.86
N LYS A 81 -4.31 14.93 -24.35
CA LYS A 81 -5.04 13.86 -23.69
C LYS A 81 -5.36 12.80 -24.75
N PRO A 82 -5.06 11.52 -24.49
CA PRO A 82 -5.50 10.49 -25.41
C PRO A 82 -7.03 10.48 -25.49
N MET A 83 -7.54 10.39 -26.70
CA MET A 83 -8.98 10.33 -26.94
C MET A 83 -9.60 9.21 -26.12
N PRO A 84 -10.75 9.46 -25.45
CA PRO A 84 -11.44 8.44 -24.67
C PRO A 84 -12.06 7.38 -25.60
N ILE A 85 -12.04 6.13 -25.16
CA ILE A 85 -12.70 5.02 -25.86
C ILE A 85 -14.07 4.81 -25.23
N LEU A 86 -15.13 5.26 -25.91
CA LEU A 86 -16.47 5.18 -25.38
C LEU A 86 -16.94 3.73 -25.24
N PRO A 87 -17.66 3.40 -24.16
CA PRO A 87 -18.20 2.07 -23.93
C PRO A 87 -19.26 1.74 -24.97
N LYS A 88 -19.29 0.49 -25.46
CA LYS A 88 -20.27 0.00 -26.43
C LYS A 88 -21.57 -0.47 -25.78
N GLY A 89 -21.58 -0.62 -24.45
CA GLY A 89 -22.70 -1.07 -23.65
C GLY A 89 -22.47 -0.88 -22.16
N PRO A 90 -23.41 -1.25 -21.30
CA PRO A 90 -23.38 -0.92 -19.87
C PRO A 90 -22.53 -1.85 -19.02
N THR A 91 -22.01 -2.95 -19.58
CA THR A 91 -21.34 -3.99 -18.82
C THR A 91 -19.82 -4.00 -19.05
N PHE A 92 -19.08 -4.56 -18.12
CA PHE A 92 -17.63 -4.72 -18.25
C PHE A 92 -17.23 -5.45 -19.53
N ASP A 93 -18.05 -6.38 -20.03
CA ASP A 93 -17.77 -7.10 -21.28
C ASP A 93 -17.72 -6.15 -22.49
N ASP A 94 -18.49 -5.07 -22.46
CA ASP A 94 -18.63 -4.09 -23.55
C ASP A 94 -17.56 -2.99 -23.53
N TRP A 95 -16.74 -2.93 -22.47
CA TRP A 95 -15.75 -1.88 -22.28
C TRP A 95 -14.39 -2.28 -22.80
N ASP A 96 -13.72 -1.33 -23.43
CA ASP A 96 -12.32 -1.51 -23.82
C ASP A 96 -11.40 -1.57 -22.61
N VAL A 97 -10.45 -2.50 -22.61
CA VAL A 97 -9.51 -2.74 -21.51
C VAL A 97 -8.62 -1.53 -21.26
N ILE A 98 -8.22 -0.83 -22.32
CA ILE A 98 -7.39 0.38 -22.26
C ILE A 98 -8.14 1.45 -21.46
N GLU A 99 -9.42 1.67 -21.81
CA GLU A 99 -10.21 2.69 -21.13
C GLU A 99 -10.54 2.30 -19.68
N VAL A 100 -10.85 1.04 -19.42
CA VAL A 100 -11.00 0.55 -18.04
C VAL A 100 -9.76 0.84 -17.21
N ALA A 101 -8.57 0.56 -17.75
CA ALA A 101 -7.32 0.84 -17.05
C ALA A 101 -7.13 2.35 -16.78
N ARG A 102 -7.46 3.22 -17.76
CA ARG A 102 -7.41 4.67 -17.60
C ARG A 102 -8.34 5.16 -16.49
N GLN A 103 -9.58 4.69 -16.48
CA GLN A 103 -10.57 5.10 -15.48
C GLN A 103 -10.22 4.59 -14.07
N LEU A 104 -9.67 3.39 -13.96
CA LEU A 104 -9.10 2.88 -12.70
C LEU A 104 -7.93 3.75 -12.21
N CYS A 105 -7.03 4.16 -13.11
CA CYS A 105 -5.93 5.07 -12.76
C CYS A 105 -6.46 6.41 -12.24
N LEU A 106 -7.42 7.03 -12.94
CA LEU A 106 -8.01 8.30 -12.52
C LEU A 106 -8.67 8.21 -11.15
N PHE A 107 -9.51 7.20 -10.94
CA PHE A 107 -10.23 7.06 -9.68
C PHE A 107 -9.27 6.76 -8.52
N GLN A 108 -8.39 5.79 -8.70
CA GLN A 108 -7.48 5.40 -7.64
C GLN A 108 -6.49 6.51 -7.26
N GLN A 109 -6.08 7.32 -8.24
CA GLN A 109 -5.24 8.47 -7.99
C GLN A 109 -5.88 9.47 -7.03
N THR A 110 -7.20 9.70 -7.12
CA THR A 110 -7.89 10.62 -6.19
C THR A 110 -7.76 10.15 -4.74
N ILE A 111 -7.81 8.82 -4.52
CA ILE A 111 -7.62 8.24 -3.19
C ILE A 111 -6.15 8.34 -2.77
N TYR A 112 -5.22 7.99 -3.66
CA TYR A 112 -3.79 7.97 -3.38
C TYR A 112 -3.25 9.35 -3.04
N GLN A 113 -3.64 10.37 -3.79
CA GLN A 113 -3.24 11.77 -3.55
C GLN A 113 -3.81 12.36 -2.25
N SER A 114 -4.87 11.76 -1.71
CA SER A 114 -5.46 12.17 -0.43
C SER A 114 -4.76 11.57 0.79
N ILE A 115 -3.83 10.62 0.60
CA ILE A 115 -3.07 10.02 1.71
C ILE A 115 -2.14 11.09 2.30
N HIS A 116 -2.32 11.36 3.60
CA HIS A 116 -1.49 12.31 4.32
C HIS A 116 -0.33 11.58 5.03
N PRO A 117 0.90 12.15 5.08
CA PRO A 117 2.05 11.55 5.76
C PRO A 117 1.76 11.04 7.18
N LYS A 118 0.97 11.77 7.95
CA LYS A 118 0.58 11.39 9.32
C LYS A 118 -0.17 10.07 9.41
N GLU A 119 -0.85 9.65 8.34
CA GLU A 119 -1.60 8.39 8.30
C GLU A 119 -0.68 7.17 8.31
N ALA A 120 0.57 7.35 7.88
CA ALA A 120 1.58 6.31 7.83
C ALA A 120 2.41 6.18 9.13
N LEU A 121 2.20 7.07 10.11
CA LEU A 121 2.94 7.04 11.39
C LEU A 121 2.34 6.03 12.37
N ASN A 122 3.22 5.36 13.14
CA ASN A 122 2.86 4.45 14.24
C ASN A 122 1.89 3.33 13.85
N GLN A 123 1.93 2.91 12.57
CA GLN A 123 0.99 1.92 12.02
C GLN A 123 -0.49 2.32 12.22
N ALA A 124 -0.83 3.60 12.04
CA ALA A 124 -2.18 4.10 12.29
C ALA A 124 -3.25 3.32 11.51
N TRP A 125 -2.97 2.91 10.26
CA TRP A 125 -3.89 2.08 9.46
C TRP A 125 -4.25 0.73 10.09
N ASN A 126 -3.44 0.23 11.02
CA ASN A 126 -3.66 -1.04 11.74
C ASN A 126 -4.22 -0.81 13.14
N LYS A 127 -3.60 0.10 13.91
CA LYS A 127 -3.88 0.33 15.34
C LYS A 127 -5.00 1.36 15.58
N HIS A 128 -5.09 2.39 14.71
CA HIS A 128 -5.95 3.58 14.89
C HIS A 128 -6.52 4.01 13.55
N LYS A 129 -7.42 3.20 12.99
CA LYS A 129 -7.96 3.36 11.62
C LYS A 129 -8.57 4.73 11.36
N GLU A 130 -9.13 5.34 12.38
CA GLU A 130 -9.68 6.70 12.34
C GLU A 130 -8.63 7.78 12.02
N ARG A 131 -7.35 7.48 12.27
CA ARG A 131 -6.21 8.36 11.96
C ARG A 131 -5.63 8.15 10.56
N ALA A 132 -6.06 7.11 9.87
CA ALA A 132 -5.56 6.76 8.55
C ALA A 132 -6.70 6.52 7.54
N PRO A 133 -7.65 7.47 7.37
CA PRO A 133 -8.85 7.24 6.58
C PRO A 133 -8.55 7.00 5.11
N ASN A 134 -7.54 7.66 4.53
CA ASN A 134 -7.23 7.53 3.10
C ASN A 134 -6.41 6.27 2.82
N ILE A 135 -5.49 5.87 3.70
CA ILE A 135 -4.83 4.55 3.62
C ILE A 135 -5.87 3.44 3.71
N ILE A 136 -6.85 3.53 4.62
CA ILE A 136 -7.94 2.55 4.74
C ILE A 136 -8.81 2.53 3.47
N LYS A 137 -9.13 3.70 2.88
CA LYS A 137 -9.83 3.76 1.58
C LYS A 137 -9.05 3.06 0.48
N MET A 138 -7.73 3.25 0.41
CA MET A 138 -6.87 2.60 -0.58
C MET A 138 -6.87 1.08 -0.41
N ILE A 139 -6.70 0.58 0.82
CA ILE A 139 -6.78 -0.85 1.16
C ILE A 139 -8.17 -1.42 0.82
N SER A 140 -9.23 -0.69 1.17
CA SER A 140 -10.60 -1.09 0.86
C SER A 140 -10.83 -1.19 -0.65
N PHE A 141 -10.35 -0.22 -1.41
CA PHE A 141 -10.46 -0.23 -2.88
C PHE A 141 -9.72 -1.41 -3.49
N PHE A 142 -8.47 -1.67 -3.08
CA PHE A 142 -7.72 -2.85 -3.49
C PHE A 142 -8.51 -4.15 -3.26
N ASN A 143 -9.06 -4.32 -2.05
CA ASN A 143 -9.83 -5.51 -1.69
C ASN A 143 -11.12 -5.63 -2.51
N ARG A 144 -11.81 -4.51 -2.77
CA ARG A 144 -13.02 -4.48 -3.60
C ARG A 144 -12.74 -4.93 -5.03
N ILE A 145 -11.69 -4.39 -5.66
CA ILE A 145 -11.27 -4.79 -7.01
C ILE A 145 -10.91 -6.28 -7.04
N SER A 146 -10.12 -6.76 -6.09
CA SER A 146 -9.73 -8.17 -6.03
C SER A 146 -10.93 -9.11 -5.91
N LYS A 147 -11.88 -8.80 -5.01
CA LYS A 147 -13.10 -9.57 -4.82
C LYS A 147 -14.04 -9.48 -6.03
N TRP A 148 -14.17 -8.29 -6.62
CA TRP A 148 -14.97 -8.09 -7.82
C TRP A 148 -14.45 -8.94 -8.99
N VAL A 149 -13.14 -8.97 -9.24
CA VAL A 149 -12.53 -9.80 -10.29
C VAL A 149 -12.87 -11.28 -10.09
N SER A 150 -12.66 -11.81 -8.90
CA SER A 150 -12.97 -13.21 -8.60
C SER A 150 -14.46 -13.51 -8.68
N THR A 151 -15.32 -12.57 -8.27
CA THR A 151 -16.77 -12.70 -8.40
C THR A 151 -17.20 -12.76 -9.86
N GLN A 152 -16.74 -11.80 -10.69
CA GLN A 152 -17.11 -11.76 -12.12
C GLN A 152 -16.75 -13.08 -12.84
N ILE A 153 -15.64 -13.71 -12.46
CA ILE A 153 -15.23 -14.99 -13.04
C ILE A 153 -16.10 -16.13 -12.53
N CYS A 154 -16.37 -16.20 -11.22
CA CYS A 154 -17.11 -17.30 -10.60
C CYS A 154 -18.61 -17.29 -10.87
N ILE A 155 -19.20 -16.14 -11.22
CA ILE A 155 -20.60 -16.07 -11.64
C ILE A 155 -20.80 -16.39 -13.12
N ARG A 156 -19.73 -16.48 -13.91
CA ARG A 156 -19.80 -16.72 -15.35
C ARG A 156 -20.00 -18.22 -15.63
N GLU A 157 -21.22 -18.64 -15.90
CA GLU A 157 -21.55 -20.04 -16.13
C GLU A 157 -21.02 -20.57 -17.45
N ASP A 158 -21.17 -19.81 -18.54
CA ASP A 158 -20.63 -20.20 -19.84
C ASP A 158 -19.11 -20.31 -19.83
N TYR A 159 -18.63 -21.48 -20.17
CA TYR A 159 -17.19 -21.80 -20.16
C TYR A 159 -16.38 -20.89 -21.10
N LYS A 160 -16.87 -20.66 -22.32
CA LYS A 160 -16.14 -19.85 -23.30
C LYS A 160 -16.11 -18.39 -22.90
N ALA A 161 -17.24 -17.86 -22.38
CA ALA A 161 -17.33 -16.51 -21.85
C ALA A 161 -16.41 -16.33 -20.62
N ARG A 162 -16.35 -17.33 -19.73
CA ARG A 162 -15.46 -17.32 -18.58
C ARG A 162 -13.98 -17.27 -18.98
N VAL A 163 -13.55 -18.11 -19.94
CA VAL A 163 -12.20 -18.09 -20.48
C VAL A 163 -11.86 -16.71 -21.08
N LYS A 164 -12.75 -16.13 -21.89
CA LYS A 164 -12.57 -14.78 -22.46
C LYS A 164 -12.45 -13.73 -21.37
N LEU A 165 -13.27 -13.83 -20.32
CA LEU A 165 -13.24 -12.88 -19.21
C LEU A 165 -11.93 -12.94 -18.42
N ILE A 166 -11.42 -14.14 -18.13
CA ILE A 166 -10.10 -14.30 -17.49
C ILE A 166 -9.00 -13.66 -18.37
N MET A 167 -9.04 -13.91 -19.68
CA MET A 167 -8.06 -13.28 -20.61
C MET A 167 -8.22 -11.75 -20.63
N LYS A 168 -9.44 -11.23 -20.53
CA LYS A 168 -9.68 -9.79 -20.42
C LYS A 168 -9.06 -9.18 -19.15
N PHE A 169 -9.16 -9.86 -18.01
CA PHE A 169 -8.48 -9.44 -16.78
C PHE A 169 -6.95 -9.54 -16.89
N MET A 170 -6.43 -10.55 -17.59
CA MET A 170 -5.00 -10.62 -17.87
C MET A 170 -4.52 -9.42 -18.71
N MET A 171 -5.25 -9.05 -19.76
CA MET A 171 -4.97 -7.84 -20.56
C MET A 171 -5.06 -6.59 -19.69
N LEU A 172 -6.04 -6.51 -18.80
CA LEU A 172 -6.18 -5.38 -17.87
C LEU A 172 -4.96 -5.23 -16.95
N THR A 173 -4.41 -6.33 -16.42
CA THR A 173 -3.18 -6.26 -15.61
C THR A 173 -1.99 -5.75 -16.41
N MET A 174 -1.84 -6.18 -17.66
CA MET A 174 -0.77 -5.70 -18.54
C MET A 174 -0.92 -4.21 -18.85
N GLN A 175 -2.14 -3.75 -19.10
CA GLN A 175 -2.41 -2.34 -19.36
C GLN A 175 -2.20 -1.46 -18.14
N LEU A 176 -2.61 -1.92 -16.94
CA LEU A 176 -2.35 -1.23 -15.67
C LEU A 176 -0.83 -1.15 -15.39
N ARG A 177 -0.07 -2.21 -15.71
CA ARG A 177 1.40 -2.18 -15.65
C ARG A 177 2.00 -1.13 -16.59
N GLN A 178 1.48 -1.02 -17.81
CA GLN A 178 1.92 -0.02 -18.79
C GLN A 178 1.64 1.41 -18.31
N TYR A 179 0.56 1.62 -17.58
CA TYR A 179 0.22 2.90 -16.95
C TYR A 179 0.85 3.10 -15.56
N ASN A 180 1.75 2.22 -15.13
CA ASN A 180 2.40 2.26 -13.82
C ASN A 180 1.43 2.31 -12.64
N ASN A 181 0.22 1.78 -12.80
CA ASN A 181 -0.71 1.56 -11.70
C ASN A 181 -0.48 0.18 -11.11
N PHE A 182 0.55 0.08 -10.28
CA PHE A 182 0.96 -1.18 -9.67
C PHE A 182 -0.05 -1.68 -8.63
N ASP A 183 -0.78 -0.79 -7.97
CA ASP A 183 -1.73 -1.18 -6.93
C ASP A 183 -2.98 -1.86 -7.52
N CYS A 184 -3.65 -1.24 -8.52
CA CYS A 184 -4.75 -1.89 -9.22
C CYS A 184 -4.29 -3.16 -9.97
N MET A 185 -3.10 -3.14 -10.57
CA MET A 185 -2.53 -4.33 -11.19
C MET A 185 -2.44 -5.49 -10.18
N GLN A 186 -1.89 -5.24 -8.99
CA GLN A 186 -1.80 -6.25 -7.92
C GLN A 186 -3.18 -6.68 -7.41
N ALA A 187 -4.14 -5.76 -7.35
CA ALA A 187 -5.52 -6.09 -6.97
C ALA A 187 -6.18 -7.06 -7.96
N VAL A 188 -6.04 -6.81 -9.27
CA VAL A 188 -6.56 -7.71 -10.31
C VAL A 188 -5.83 -9.05 -10.28
N LEU A 189 -4.49 -9.05 -10.14
CA LEU A 189 -3.71 -10.29 -9.98
C LEU A 189 -4.13 -11.09 -8.73
N SER A 190 -4.42 -10.42 -7.62
CA SER A 190 -4.94 -11.05 -6.41
C SER A 190 -6.30 -11.73 -6.65
N GLY A 191 -7.18 -11.08 -7.41
CA GLY A 191 -8.46 -11.67 -7.81
C GLY A 191 -8.32 -12.89 -8.72
N LEU A 192 -7.42 -12.83 -9.70
CA LEU A 192 -7.08 -13.98 -10.57
C LEU A 192 -6.45 -15.14 -9.79
N ASN A 193 -5.69 -14.84 -8.75
CA ASN A 193 -5.05 -15.82 -7.86
C ASN A 193 -5.94 -16.24 -6.68
N ASN A 194 -7.19 -15.75 -6.58
CA ASN A 194 -8.14 -16.24 -5.59
C ASN A 194 -8.29 -17.76 -5.71
N SER A 195 -8.36 -18.47 -4.60
CA SER A 195 -8.42 -19.93 -4.56
C SER A 195 -9.56 -20.51 -5.40
N SER A 196 -10.70 -19.81 -5.45
CA SER A 196 -11.87 -20.18 -6.23
C SER A 196 -11.64 -20.08 -7.74
N VAL A 197 -10.86 -19.09 -8.19
CA VAL A 197 -10.49 -18.92 -9.60
C VAL A 197 -9.33 -19.84 -9.97
N PHE A 198 -8.29 -19.90 -9.12
CA PHE A 198 -7.08 -20.68 -9.37
C PHE A 198 -7.35 -22.19 -9.54
N ARG A 199 -8.37 -22.71 -8.84
CA ARG A 199 -8.74 -24.13 -8.95
C ARG A 199 -9.42 -24.52 -10.26
N MET A 200 -9.88 -23.58 -11.08
CA MET A 200 -10.57 -23.82 -12.35
C MET A 200 -9.60 -24.31 -13.43
N LYS A 201 -9.16 -25.55 -13.32
CA LYS A 201 -8.09 -26.14 -14.16
C LYS A 201 -8.42 -26.18 -15.63
N ALA A 202 -9.68 -26.48 -15.99
CA ALA A 202 -10.09 -26.56 -17.38
C ALA A 202 -10.04 -25.18 -18.06
N SER A 203 -10.50 -24.12 -17.37
CA SER A 203 -10.39 -22.73 -17.87
C SER A 203 -8.93 -22.34 -18.06
N TRP A 204 -8.06 -22.59 -17.08
CA TRP A 204 -6.63 -22.27 -17.17
C TRP A 204 -5.90 -23.07 -18.24
N ALA A 205 -6.19 -24.37 -18.41
CA ALA A 205 -5.58 -25.21 -19.44
C ALA A 205 -5.90 -24.72 -20.87
N LYS A 206 -7.09 -24.11 -21.08
CA LYS A 206 -7.42 -23.47 -22.35
C LYS A 206 -6.62 -22.20 -22.56
N ILE A 207 -6.49 -21.35 -21.54
CA ILE A 207 -5.78 -20.08 -21.58
C ILE A 207 -4.28 -20.28 -21.79
N GLN A 208 -3.67 -21.29 -21.15
CA GLN A 208 -2.24 -21.62 -21.27
C GLN A 208 -1.77 -21.92 -22.70
N LYS A 209 -2.70 -22.23 -23.62
CA LYS A 209 -2.40 -22.45 -25.03
C LYS A 209 -2.32 -21.15 -25.83
N ASP A 210 -2.71 -20.03 -25.24
CA ASP A 210 -2.70 -18.73 -25.89
C ASP A 210 -1.35 -18.02 -25.69
N LYS A 211 -0.88 -17.30 -26.69
CA LYS A 211 0.38 -16.52 -26.62
C LYS A 211 0.34 -15.44 -25.55
N LEU A 212 -0.84 -14.84 -25.30
CA LEU A 212 -1.04 -13.85 -24.25
C LEU A 212 -0.63 -14.38 -22.87
N TYR A 213 -0.93 -15.67 -22.60
CA TYR A 213 -0.62 -16.28 -21.31
C TYR A 213 0.87 -16.24 -20.99
N SER A 214 1.73 -16.56 -21.94
CA SER A 214 3.19 -16.59 -21.71
C SER A 214 3.73 -15.19 -21.32
N SER A 215 3.36 -14.17 -22.08
CA SER A 215 3.77 -12.78 -21.79
C SER A 215 3.20 -12.28 -20.47
N TRP A 216 1.92 -12.52 -20.23
CA TRP A 216 1.27 -12.17 -18.97
C TRP A 216 1.92 -12.89 -17.78
N LYS A 217 2.14 -14.19 -17.91
CA LYS A 217 2.74 -15.01 -16.84
C LYS A 217 4.14 -14.53 -16.47
N GLN A 218 4.97 -14.25 -17.47
CA GLN A 218 6.31 -13.70 -17.26
C GLN A 218 6.27 -12.37 -16.51
N MET A 219 5.40 -11.44 -16.93
CA MET A 219 5.23 -10.15 -16.27
C MET A 219 4.71 -10.33 -14.83
N ALA A 220 3.66 -11.16 -14.65
CA ALA A 220 3.07 -11.39 -13.34
C ALA A 220 4.05 -12.03 -12.36
N ASP A 221 4.78 -13.08 -12.77
CA ASP A 221 5.78 -13.74 -11.92
C ASP A 221 6.92 -12.81 -11.55
N HIS A 222 7.39 -12.00 -12.51
CA HIS A 222 8.46 -11.04 -12.27
C HIS A 222 8.07 -9.99 -11.23
N ILE A 223 6.89 -9.39 -11.39
CA ILE A 223 6.46 -8.27 -10.54
C ILE A 223 5.94 -8.70 -9.16
N THR A 224 5.49 -9.96 -9.05
CA THR A 224 4.97 -10.52 -7.80
C THR A 224 6.01 -11.33 -7.03
N ASP A 225 7.23 -11.43 -7.54
CA ASP A 225 8.33 -12.09 -6.84
C ASP A 225 8.70 -11.31 -5.58
N THR A 226 8.52 -11.97 -4.42
CA THR A 226 8.82 -11.39 -3.09
C THR A 226 10.24 -11.69 -2.61
N THR A 227 11.04 -12.37 -3.41
CA THR A 227 12.44 -12.64 -3.05
C THR A 227 13.25 -11.35 -2.97
N ASN A 228 14.29 -11.33 -2.12
CA ASN A 228 15.13 -10.17 -1.91
C ASN A 228 14.34 -8.88 -1.62
N ASN A 229 13.36 -8.95 -0.74
CA ASN A 229 12.51 -7.81 -0.38
C ASN A 229 11.78 -7.19 -1.58
N SER A 230 11.17 -8.02 -2.42
CA SER A 230 10.44 -7.60 -3.63
C SER A 230 11.32 -6.77 -4.59
N HIS A 231 12.57 -7.15 -4.76
CA HIS A 231 13.56 -6.41 -5.55
C HIS A 231 13.05 -6.05 -6.94
N ASN A 232 12.45 -7.02 -7.65
CA ASN A 232 11.94 -6.82 -9.01
C ASN A 232 10.84 -5.76 -9.07
N TYR A 233 9.92 -5.78 -8.09
CA TYR A 233 8.88 -4.77 -7.95
C TYR A 233 9.48 -3.38 -7.71
N ARG A 234 10.41 -3.26 -6.73
CA ARG A 234 11.05 -1.99 -6.38
C ARG A 234 11.83 -1.41 -7.56
N ALA A 235 12.58 -2.25 -8.26
CA ALA A 235 13.28 -1.85 -9.48
C ALA A 235 12.29 -1.36 -10.55
N ALA A 236 11.17 -2.07 -10.74
CA ALA A 236 10.15 -1.67 -11.72
C ALA A 236 9.50 -0.32 -11.38
N VAL A 237 9.28 -0.01 -10.10
CA VAL A 237 8.74 1.29 -9.65
C VAL A 237 9.78 2.39 -9.81
N THR A 238 11.05 2.13 -9.42
CA THR A 238 12.13 3.13 -9.49
C THR A 238 12.46 3.55 -10.93
N HIS A 239 12.35 2.62 -11.89
CA HIS A 239 12.64 2.91 -13.31
C HIS A 239 11.41 3.35 -14.11
N ALA A 240 10.24 3.43 -13.48
CA ALA A 240 9.03 3.88 -14.15
C ALA A 240 8.97 5.40 -14.22
N ASP A 241 8.53 5.92 -15.38
CA ASP A 241 8.24 7.34 -15.54
C ASP A 241 6.88 7.69 -14.92
N PRO A 242 6.77 8.78 -14.15
CA PRO A 242 5.49 9.25 -13.63
C PRO A 242 4.48 9.56 -14.77
N PRO A 243 3.18 9.40 -14.52
CA PRO A 243 2.52 9.11 -13.25
C PRO A 243 2.64 7.66 -12.76
N ILE A 244 2.68 7.46 -11.44
CA ILE A 244 2.83 6.15 -10.81
C ILE A 244 1.86 6.05 -9.64
N ILE A 245 1.18 4.92 -9.52
CA ILE A 245 0.50 4.51 -8.28
C ILE A 245 1.18 3.22 -7.80
N PRO A 246 2.04 3.31 -6.77
CA PRO A 246 2.74 2.14 -6.26
C PRO A 246 1.80 1.22 -5.49
N TYR A 247 2.13 -0.06 -5.38
CA TYR A 247 1.43 -0.99 -4.50
C TYR A 247 1.71 -0.65 -3.04
N LEU A 248 0.74 -0.05 -2.38
CA LEU A 248 0.89 0.48 -1.03
C LEU A 248 1.28 -0.59 0.00
N GLY A 249 0.88 -1.84 -0.23
CA GLY A 249 1.18 -2.97 0.66
C GLY A 249 2.67 -3.19 0.95
N VAL A 250 3.56 -2.89 -0.01
CA VAL A 250 5.01 -3.01 0.19
C VAL A 250 5.50 -1.97 1.20
N TYR A 251 5.07 -0.72 1.07
CA TYR A 251 5.45 0.38 1.96
C TYR A 251 4.88 0.22 3.37
N LEU A 252 3.62 -0.23 3.47
CA LEU A 252 3.01 -0.52 4.77
C LEU A 252 3.72 -1.67 5.50
N THR A 253 4.22 -2.65 4.74
CA THR A 253 5.04 -3.75 5.27
C THR A 253 6.38 -3.23 5.78
N ASP A 254 7.07 -2.37 5.02
CA ASP A 254 8.34 -1.76 5.43
C ASP A 254 8.16 -0.93 6.71
N LEU A 255 7.09 -0.14 6.78
CA LEU A 255 6.75 0.63 7.97
C LEU A 255 6.48 -0.29 9.17
N THR A 256 5.72 -1.37 8.97
CA THR A 256 5.45 -2.35 10.04
C THR A 256 6.74 -2.97 10.57
N PHE A 257 7.62 -3.45 9.69
CA PHE A 257 8.90 -4.02 10.12
C PHE A 257 9.82 -2.99 10.79
N THR A 258 9.82 -1.75 10.33
CA THR A 258 10.62 -0.68 10.93
C THR A 258 10.09 -0.32 12.32
N GLU A 259 8.78 -0.22 12.48
CA GLU A 259 8.13 0.11 13.75
C GLU A 259 8.26 -1.01 14.79
N ASP A 260 8.03 -2.26 14.38
CA ASP A 260 8.05 -3.40 15.30
C ASP A 260 9.49 -3.86 15.62
N GLY A 261 10.41 -3.67 14.68
CA GLY A 261 11.81 -4.08 14.85
C GLY A 261 12.70 -3.09 15.59
N ASN A 262 12.23 -1.88 15.88
CA ASN A 262 13.03 -0.83 16.52
C ASN A 262 12.23 -0.12 17.61
N SER A 263 12.84 0.02 18.78
CA SER A 263 12.28 0.80 19.88
C SER A 263 12.25 2.30 19.55
N ASP A 264 11.23 3.02 20.04
CA ASP A 264 11.15 4.49 19.90
C ASP A 264 12.22 5.21 20.69
N TYR A 265 12.69 4.59 21.78
CA TYR A 265 13.70 5.12 22.67
C TYR A 265 14.89 4.16 22.80
N LEU A 266 16.06 4.73 22.93
CA LEU A 266 17.30 4.01 23.17
C LEU A 266 17.63 4.00 24.66
N ARG A 267 18.02 2.83 25.19
CA ARG A 267 18.58 2.70 26.53
C ARG A 267 20.06 3.02 26.49
N VAL A 268 20.48 4.04 27.21
CA VAL A 268 21.91 4.36 27.40
C VAL A 268 22.36 3.83 28.75
N GLN A 269 23.54 3.19 28.80
CA GLN A 269 24.18 2.79 30.07
C GLN A 269 24.38 4.04 30.95
N GLY A 270 23.69 4.09 32.10
CA GLY A 270 23.69 5.25 32.99
C GLY A 270 22.36 5.86 33.32
N GLY A 271 21.23 5.21 32.92
CA GLY A 271 19.89 5.50 33.47
C GLY A 271 19.06 6.56 32.75
N ARG A 272 19.44 7.06 31.59
CA ARG A 272 18.54 7.85 30.73
C ARG A 272 17.82 6.93 29.75
N GLU A 273 16.52 6.71 30.00
CA GLU A 273 15.65 5.89 29.13
C GLU A 273 15.00 6.69 27.98
N ASP A 274 15.27 7.99 27.84
CA ASP A 274 14.47 8.92 27.07
C ASP A 274 15.14 9.47 25.81
N ILE A 275 16.16 8.79 25.29
CA ILE A 275 16.78 9.23 24.04
C ILE A 275 16.03 8.69 22.86
N ILE A 276 15.39 9.58 22.10
CA ILE A 276 14.65 9.22 20.87
C ILE A 276 15.57 8.47 19.91
N ASN A 277 15.10 7.33 19.41
CA ASN A 277 15.76 6.57 18.36
C ASN A 277 15.61 7.28 17.02
N PHE A 278 16.47 8.25 16.78
CA PHE A 278 16.43 9.07 15.57
C PHE A 278 16.63 8.25 14.29
N GLU A 279 17.42 7.17 14.36
CA GLU A 279 17.63 6.29 13.21
C GLU A 279 16.35 5.58 12.78
N LYS A 280 15.52 5.12 13.73
CA LYS A 280 14.18 4.61 13.45
C LYS A 280 13.32 5.67 12.74
N MET A 281 13.29 6.90 13.31
CA MET A 281 12.48 8.00 12.74
C MET A 281 12.94 8.34 11.32
N ARG A 282 14.24 8.30 11.05
CA ARG A 282 14.80 8.53 9.71
C ARG A 282 14.36 7.46 8.72
N ARG A 283 14.36 6.18 9.11
CA ARG A 283 13.88 5.07 8.25
C ARG A 283 12.40 5.21 7.93
N VAL A 284 11.56 5.50 8.92
CA VAL A 284 10.14 5.77 8.73
C VAL A 284 9.93 6.95 7.75
N ALA A 285 10.67 8.05 7.95
CA ALA A 285 10.57 9.22 7.09
C ALA A 285 10.94 8.94 5.63
N VAL A 286 11.93 8.06 5.37
CA VAL A 286 12.29 7.67 4.00
C VAL A 286 11.13 6.96 3.31
N VAL A 287 10.49 6.00 3.98
CA VAL A 287 9.35 5.27 3.41
C VAL A 287 8.16 6.21 3.13
N ILE A 288 7.87 7.12 4.07
CA ILE A 288 6.79 8.12 3.90
C ILE A 288 7.11 9.06 2.73
N LYS A 289 8.36 9.48 2.60
CA LYS A 289 8.81 10.33 1.48
C LYS A 289 8.58 9.64 0.13
N ASP A 290 8.87 8.35 0.03
CA ASP A 290 8.64 7.58 -1.20
C ASP A 290 7.15 7.56 -1.57
N ILE A 291 6.25 7.33 -0.59
CA ILE A 291 4.81 7.40 -0.81
C ILE A 291 4.41 8.79 -1.34
N CYS A 292 4.89 9.87 -0.72
CA CYS A 292 4.55 11.24 -1.11
C CYS A 292 5.12 11.62 -2.49
N THR A 293 6.27 11.09 -2.87
CA THR A 293 6.92 11.38 -4.15
C THR A 293 6.01 11.01 -5.32
N TYR A 294 5.35 9.87 -5.28
CA TYR A 294 4.48 9.41 -6.37
C TYR A 294 3.10 10.10 -6.40
N GLN A 295 2.76 10.92 -5.40
CA GLN A 295 1.53 11.73 -5.41
C GLN A 295 1.62 12.97 -6.31
N GLN A 296 2.83 13.37 -6.72
CA GLN A 296 3.09 14.66 -7.36
C GLN A 296 2.58 14.75 -8.80
N THR A 297 2.54 13.64 -9.53
CA THR A 297 2.22 13.63 -10.96
C THR A 297 0.91 12.92 -11.24
N PRO A 298 -0.17 13.63 -11.61
CA PRO A 298 -1.45 13.02 -11.95
C PRO A 298 -1.48 12.42 -13.35
N TYR A 299 -2.39 11.47 -13.57
CA TYR A 299 -2.71 10.94 -14.90
C TYR A 299 -3.46 11.98 -15.73
N ASN A 300 -3.09 12.10 -17.00
CA ASN A 300 -3.71 13.01 -17.96
C ASN A 300 -4.69 12.24 -18.89
N PHE A 301 -5.71 11.61 -18.27
CA PHE A 301 -6.77 10.95 -19.01
C PHE A 301 -8.07 11.74 -18.89
N GLU A 302 -8.99 11.53 -19.84
CA GLU A 302 -10.33 12.06 -19.76
C GLU A 302 -11.25 11.12 -18.99
N ARG A 303 -12.16 11.68 -18.18
CA ARG A 303 -13.12 10.89 -17.43
C ARG A 303 -14.22 10.41 -18.37
N VAL A 304 -14.44 9.10 -18.42
CA VAL A 304 -15.60 8.44 -19.04
C VAL A 304 -16.58 8.07 -17.94
N PRO A 305 -17.68 8.85 -17.75
CA PRO A 305 -18.53 8.74 -16.56
C PRO A 305 -19.02 7.33 -16.27
N MET A 306 -19.55 6.63 -17.28
CA MET A 306 -20.09 5.28 -17.12
C MET A 306 -19.09 4.30 -16.48
N ILE A 307 -17.83 4.32 -16.93
CA ILE A 307 -16.80 3.41 -16.42
C ILE A 307 -16.26 3.91 -15.08
N TYR A 308 -16.00 5.22 -14.99
CA TYR A 308 -15.48 5.84 -13.77
C TYR A 308 -16.44 5.66 -12.58
N ASP A 309 -17.74 5.95 -12.80
CA ASP A 309 -18.76 5.90 -11.77
C ASP A 309 -19.04 4.45 -11.32
N PHE A 310 -18.90 3.47 -12.22
CA PHE A 310 -18.95 2.07 -11.86
C PHE A 310 -17.87 1.70 -10.82
N PHE A 311 -16.61 2.11 -11.02
CA PHE A 311 -15.53 1.79 -10.09
C PHE A 311 -15.53 2.65 -8.82
N SER A 312 -16.04 3.88 -8.89
CA SER A 312 -16.18 4.77 -7.73
C SER A 312 -17.38 4.40 -6.85
N GLY A 313 -18.40 3.75 -7.45
CA GLY A 313 -19.59 3.27 -6.77
C GLY A 313 -19.37 2.00 -5.94
N ASP A 314 -20.46 1.38 -5.56
CA ASP A 314 -20.44 0.15 -4.77
C ASP A 314 -20.34 -1.08 -5.67
N LEU A 315 -19.13 -1.59 -5.82
CA LEU A 315 -18.87 -2.82 -6.58
C LEU A 315 -19.45 -4.03 -5.87
N GLN A 316 -20.38 -4.71 -6.53
CA GLN A 316 -20.98 -5.92 -6.01
C GLN A 316 -19.99 -7.09 -6.08
N TYR A 317 -19.81 -7.80 -4.99
CA TYR A 317 -18.96 -8.97 -4.90
C TYR A 317 -19.50 -9.98 -3.88
N GLU A 318 -19.15 -11.24 -4.07
CA GLU A 318 -19.50 -12.33 -3.16
C GLU A 318 -18.39 -12.64 -2.16
N ASP A 319 -18.75 -13.30 -1.06
CA ASP A 319 -17.76 -13.79 -0.10
C ASP A 319 -16.99 -15.01 -0.63
N ASP A 320 -15.83 -15.29 -0.03
CA ASP A 320 -14.94 -16.39 -0.46
C ASP A 320 -15.64 -17.78 -0.40
N ASN A 321 -16.56 -18.01 0.52
CA ASN A 321 -17.27 -19.28 0.65
C ASN A 321 -18.30 -19.45 -0.49
N ALA A 322 -19.04 -18.40 -0.82
CA ALA A 322 -19.97 -18.39 -1.95
C ALA A 322 -19.21 -18.61 -3.26
N LEU A 323 -18.09 -17.89 -3.47
CA LEU A 323 -17.23 -18.06 -4.63
C LEU A 323 -16.68 -19.48 -4.74
N PHE A 324 -16.26 -20.09 -3.63
CA PHE A 324 -15.72 -21.45 -3.62
C PHE A 324 -16.81 -22.47 -3.99
N LYS A 325 -18.03 -22.34 -3.46
CA LYS A 325 -19.17 -23.18 -3.84
C LYS A 325 -19.49 -23.09 -5.33
N ARG A 326 -19.56 -21.83 -5.87
CA ARG A 326 -19.80 -21.61 -7.31
C ARG A 326 -18.70 -22.24 -8.16
N SER A 327 -17.43 -22.02 -7.80
CA SER A 327 -16.32 -22.55 -8.58
C SER A 327 -16.29 -24.09 -8.63
N ARG A 328 -16.77 -24.75 -7.57
CA ARG A 328 -16.93 -26.22 -7.55
C ARG A 328 -18.09 -26.68 -8.42
N ALA A 329 -19.15 -25.90 -8.50
CA ALA A 329 -20.27 -26.21 -9.42
C ALA A 329 -19.87 -26.03 -10.89
N LEU A 330 -19.09 -25.00 -11.20
CA LEU A 330 -18.63 -24.71 -12.56
C LEU A 330 -17.57 -25.70 -13.06
N GLU A 331 -16.61 -26.04 -12.21
CA GLU A 331 -15.57 -27.02 -12.48
C GLU A 331 -15.44 -27.97 -11.28
N PRO A 332 -16.20 -29.07 -11.24
CA PRO A 332 -16.11 -30.06 -10.18
C PRO A 332 -14.72 -30.66 -10.05
N PRO A 333 -14.28 -31.06 -8.84
CA PRO A 333 -13.05 -31.83 -8.67
C PRO A 333 -13.21 -33.15 -9.43
N ASP A 334 -12.13 -33.61 -10.08
CA ASP A 334 -12.11 -34.87 -10.80
C ASP A 334 -12.65 -35.98 -9.90
N SER A 335 -13.68 -36.72 -10.38
CA SER A 335 -14.36 -37.79 -9.65
C SER A 335 -13.48 -38.90 -9.17
N ASN A 336 -12.27 -39.03 -9.71
CA ASN A 336 -11.27 -40.06 -9.36
C ASN A 336 -10.42 -39.71 -8.12
N ASN A 337 -10.58 -38.51 -7.51
CA ASN A 337 -9.85 -38.15 -6.30
C ASN A 337 -10.63 -37.17 -5.40
N PRO A 338 -11.71 -37.63 -4.73
CA PRO A 338 -12.61 -36.78 -3.95
C PRO A 338 -12.00 -36.16 -2.68
N GLY A 339 -10.74 -36.41 -2.39
CA GLY A 339 -10.06 -35.99 -1.14
C GLY A 339 -8.87 -35.03 -1.30
N GLN A 340 -8.40 -34.73 -2.50
CA GLN A 340 -7.37 -33.72 -2.66
C GLN A 340 -7.99 -32.32 -2.62
N VAL A 341 -8.09 -31.79 -1.41
CA VAL A 341 -8.02 -30.35 -1.21
C VAL A 341 -6.69 -29.92 -1.84
N ILE A 342 -6.74 -29.31 -3.01
CA ILE A 342 -5.56 -28.69 -3.60
C ILE A 342 -5.29 -27.43 -2.78
N THR A 343 -4.73 -27.62 -1.59
CA THR A 343 -3.83 -26.62 -1.05
C THR A 343 -2.77 -26.42 -2.11
N PRO A 344 -2.48 -25.18 -2.54
CA PRO A 344 -1.36 -24.97 -3.45
C PRO A 344 -0.17 -25.69 -2.82
N LYS A 345 0.30 -26.78 -3.45
CA LYS A 345 1.57 -27.39 -3.07
C LYS A 345 2.52 -26.21 -3.05
N LYS A 346 3.13 -25.95 -1.89
CA LYS A 346 4.30 -25.08 -1.79
C LYS A 346 5.32 -25.66 -2.77
N SER A 347 5.20 -25.30 -4.05
CA SER A 347 6.33 -25.43 -4.93
C SER A 347 7.38 -24.55 -4.29
N LYS A 348 8.61 -25.01 -4.16
CA LYS A 348 9.73 -24.21 -3.66
C LYS A 348 9.96 -22.95 -4.52
N LYS A 349 9.08 -22.65 -5.47
CA LYS A 349 8.98 -21.48 -6.36
C LYS A 349 7.53 -20.98 -6.55
N SER A 350 6.54 -21.44 -5.75
CA SER A 350 5.20 -20.88 -5.83
C SER A 350 5.20 -19.56 -5.07
N LEU A 351 4.73 -18.55 -5.74
CA LEU A 351 4.23 -17.29 -5.23
C LEU A 351 3.41 -17.52 -3.95
N SER A 352 4.09 -17.70 -2.81
CA SER A 352 3.46 -17.48 -1.56
C SER A 352 3.40 -15.96 -1.41
N PHE A 353 2.36 -15.34 -1.99
CA PHE A 353 1.84 -14.17 -1.35
C PHE A 353 1.63 -14.60 0.12
N ARG A 354 2.60 -14.34 0.96
CA ARG A 354 2.28 -14.10 2.34
C ARG A 354 1.24 -13.01 2.23
N ARG A 355 -0.03 -13.43 2.28
CA ARG A 355 -1.11 -12.54 2.65
C ARG A 355 -0.50 -11.77 3.82
N VAL A 356 0.00 -10.56 3.57
CA VAL A 356 0.03 -9.58 4.62
C VAL A 356 -1.44 -9.53 4.96
N SER A 357 -1.80 -10.24 6.01
CA SER A 357 -3.11 -10.20 6.59
C SER A 357 -3.21 -8.81 7.20
N LEU A 358 -3.36 -7.83 6.32
CA LEU A 358 -4.01 -6.58 6.65
C LEU A 358 -5.40 -7.06 7.05
N GLY A 359 -5.56 -7.26 8.36
CA GLY A 359 -6.65 -7.96 9.00
C GLY A 359 -7.95 -7.86 8.21
N VAL A 360 -8.37 -8.99 7.63
CA VAL A 360 -9.75 -9.12 7.17
C VAL A 360 -10.59 -9.11 8.43
N PHE A 361 -11.05 -7.93 8.79
CA PHE A 361 -12.04 -7.77 9.83
C PHE A 361 -13.37 -8.24 9.27
N SER A 362 -13.76 -9.45 9.65
CA SER A 362 -15.13 -9.86 9.71
C SER A 362 -15.81 -8.99 10.76
N SER A 363 -16.61 -8.03 10.35
CA SER A 363 -17.59 -7.38 11.20
C SER A 363 -18.58 -8.44 11.64
N LYS A 364 -18.41 -8.95 12.85
CA LYS A 364 -19.50 -9.54 13.62
C LYS A 364 -20.07 -8.41 14.46
N ASP A 365 -21.09 -7.77 13.94
CA ASP A 365 -22.02 -7.01 14.74
C ASP A 365 -22.70 -8.00 15.69
N LYS A 366 -22.38 -7.91 16.98
CA LYS A 366 -23.19 -8.45 18.05
C LYS A 366 -23.90 -7.27 18.66
N GLU A 367 -25.18 -7.17 18.34
CA GLU A 367 -26.17 -6.51 19.19
C GLU A 367 -26.09 -7.16 20.58
N SER A 368 -25.88 -6.36 21.60
CA SER A 368 -26.01 -6.74 22.99
C SER A 368 -27.20 -6.01 23.57
N ASP A 369 -28.29 -6.73 23.76
CA ASP A 369 -29.33 -6.34 24.68
C ASP A 369 -28.89 -6.66 26.10
N GLY A 370 -29.24 -5.73 27.02
CA GLY A 370 -28.80 -5.71 28.39
C GLY A 370 -29.54 -6.69 29.30
N GLU A 371 -29.02 -6.92 30.46
CA GLU A 371 -29.60 -6.66 31.81
C GLU A 371 -28.82 -7.32 32.94
N SER A 372 -28.56 -6.48 33.94
CA SER A 372 -28.51 -6.69 35.39
C SER A 372 -27.54 -7.68 36.07
N SER A 373 -26.68 -7.07 36.83
CA SER A 373 -26.01 -7.28 38.14
C SER A 373 -26.50 -8.40 39.11
N PRO A 374 -25.90 -8.48 40.33
CA PRO A 374 -24.56 -9.01 40.69
C PRO A 374 -24.62 -10.06 41.80
N LYS A 375 -23.54 -10.73 42.15
CA LYS A 375 -23.11 -11.19 43.48
C LYS A 375 -22.07 -12.30 43.43
N GLY A 376 -20.95 -12.12 44.14
CA GLY A 376 -20.50 -12.92 45.22
C GLY A 376 -19.04 -13.37 45.12
N SER A 377 -18.15 -12.68 45.84
CA SER A 377 -16.82 -13.19 46.27
C SER A 377 -17.02 -14.06 47.54
N PRO A 378 -16.00 -14.61 48.21
CA PRO A 378 -14.63 -15.01 47.88
C PRO A 378 -14.18 -16.34 48.55
N LYS A 379 -12.90 -16.71 48.40
CA LYS A 379 -11.99 -17.53 49.24
C LYS A 379 -11.22 -18.53 48.38
N GLY A 380 -9.95 -18.71 48.43
CA GLY A 380 -8.90 -18.44 49.37
C GLY A 380 -7.92 -19.61 49.34
N LYS A 381 -6.59 -19.31 49.40
CA LYS A 381 -5.48 -20.20 49.82
C LYS A 381 -4.98 -21.23 48.78
N ASP A 382 -3.71 -21.52 48.57
CA ASP A 382 -2.43 -21.26 49.24
C ASP A 382 -1.27 -21.55 48.31
N SER A 383 -0.15 -20.92 48.65
CA SER A 383 1.17 -20.99 47.97
C SER A 383 1.94 -22.28 48.31
N PRO A 384 3.28 -22.35 48.17
CA PRO A 384 4.05 -22.86 47.01
C PRO A 384 4.95 -24.07 47.40
N LYS A 385 5.56 -24.76 46.45
CA LYS A 385 6.74 -25.61 46.73
C LYS A 385 7.76 -25.59 45.59
N THR A 386 8.94 -25.15 45.93
CA THR A 386 10.21 -25.26 45.24
C THR A 386 10.90 -26.63 45.51
N PRO A 387 12.15 -26.88 45.16
CA PRO A 387 12.56 -27.83 44.11
C PRO A 387 13.32 -29.05 44.68
N LYS A 388 13.66 -30.02 43.85
CA LYS A 388 14.69 -31.01 44.20
C LYS A 388 15.54 -31.39 43.01
N ASP A 389 16.83 -31.12 43.22
CA ASP A 389 18.02 -31.69 42.56
C ASP A 389 18.06 -33.22 42.57
N LYS A 390 18.72 -33.80 41.60
CA LYS A 390 19.75 -34.84 41.71
C LYS A 390 20.12 -35.35 40.32
N LYS A 391 21.33 -35.05 39.86
CA LYS A 391 22.60 -35.79 39.90
C LYS A 391 22.77 -36.84 38.81
N ASP A 392 23.79 -36.55 37.97
CA ASP A 392 24.88 -37.37 37.46
C ASP A 392 24.64 -38.86 37.12
N LYS A 393 25.02 -39.20 35.90
CA LYS A 393 26.09 -40.20 35.65
C LYS A 393 26.55 -40.24 34.19
N ASP A 394 27.86 -40.05 34.07
CA ASP A 394 28.71 -40.43 32.96
C ASP A 394 28.49 -41.85 32.42
N LYS A 395 28.75 -42.04 31.14
CA LYS A 395 29.77 -42.95 30.60
C LYS A 395 29.77 -43.01 29.07
N ASP A 396 30.89 -42.55 28.55
CA ASP A 396 31.78 -43.21 27.58
C ASP A 396 31.24 -44.36 26.70
N LYS A 397 31.46 -44.24 25.42
CA LYS A 397 32.45 -44.94 24.55
C LYS A 397 32.03 -44.99 23.06
N LYS A 398 32.96 -44.47 22.29
CA LYS A 398 33.55 -45.07 21.06
C LYS A 398 32.64 -45.82 20.08
N LYS A 399 32.47 -45.32 18.90
CA LYS A 399 33.26 -45.62 17.68
C LYS A 399 33.00 -44.54 16.64
#